data_35ee13df366991687a83ef583ed50e40
#
_entry.id   35ee13df366991687a83ef583ed50e40
#
_cell.length_a   1.000
_cell.length_b   1.000
_cell.length_c   1.000
_cell.angle_alpha   90.00
_cell.angle_beta   90.00
_cell.angle_gamma   90.00
#
_symmetry.space_group_name_H-M   'P 1'
#
loop_
_entity.id
_entity.type
_entity.pdbx_description
1 polymer ?
#
loop_
_entity_poly.entity_id
_entity_poly.type
_entity_poly.pdbx_seq_one_letter_code
_entity_poly.pdbx_strand_id
1 'polypeptide(L)'
;MQSADLNLTNAEKSFISQAYKALPYFLPTFKKRDQQRQMISQVANSLATGTKGLIEATTGTGKSISYLIPALVVAMCRDKRLIVSTATAALQDQLAAKDVPLISKVLEKVGLGSVKCAVAKGRERYVCPYRLDGVTTQSSLLEESATNIELNQIADLWANGSWDGLRDSLPKNHTHGTGKRIER
;
A
#
# COMPACT_ATOMS: atom_id res chain seq x y z
N MET A 1 26.60 3.82 17.40
CA MET A 1 25.18 3.43 17.34
C MET A 1 24.54 3.83 18.66
N GLN A 2 23.77 4.92 18.69
CA GLN A 2 23.04 5.32 19.89
C GLN A 2 22.00 4.25 20.18
N SER A 3 21.93 3.84 21.45
CA SER A 3 20.90 2.92 21.95
C SER A 3 19.53 3.53 21.61
N ALA A 4 18.82 2.90 20.66
CA ALA A 4 17.45 3.30 20.33
C ALA A 4 16.62 3.20 21.62
N ASP A 5 15.94 4.29 21.96
CA ASP A 5 15.00 4.32 23.07
C ASP A 5 13.96 3.21 22.86
N LEU A 6 14.07 2.13 23.63
CA LEU A 6 13.24 0.93 23.52
C LEU A 6 11.79 1.16 23.95
N ASN A 7 11.44 2.38 24.30
CA ASN A 7 10.10 2.77 24.78
C ASN A 7 9.48 3.84 23.86
N LEU A 8 8.15 3.91 23.87
CA LEU A 8 7.42 5.00 23.24
C LEU A 8 7.74 6.32 23.96
N THR A 9 8.12 7.33 23.20
CA THR A 9 8.27 8.69 23.70
C THR A 9 6.91 9.30 24.08
N ASN A 10 6.92 10.33 24.90
CA ASN A 10 5.69 11.06 25.25
C ASN A 10 5.04 11.71 24.02
N ALA A 11 5.83 12.17 23.05
CA ALA A 11 5.34 12.72 21.80
C ALA A 11 4.62 11.64 20.97
N GLU A 12 5.20 10.45 20.80
CA GLU A 12 4.57 9.33 20.07
C GLU A 12 3.25 8.92 20.74
N LYS A 13 3.21 8.78 22.07
CA LYS A 13 1.99 8.48 22.82
C LYS A 13 0.92 9.54 22.61
N SER A 14 1.32 10.82 22.63
CA SER A 14 0.42 11.96 22.42
C SER A 14 -0.17 11.93 21.01
N PHE A 15 0.67 11.79 19.96
CA PHE A 15 0.19 11.73 18.57
C PHE A 15 -0.73 10.54 18.32
N ILE A 16 -0.40 9.34 18.82
CA ILE A 16 -1.27 8.15 18.71
C ILE A 16 -2.64 8.43 19.35
N SER A 17 -2.65 9.00 20.56
CA SER A 17 -3.90 9.33 21.26
C SER A 17 -4.72 10.39 20.52
N GLN A 18 -4.08 11.45 20.04
CA GLN A 18 -4.73 12.53 19.29
C GLN A 18 -5.28 12.02 17.97
N ALA A 19 -4.51 11.21 17.21
CA ALA A 19 -4.94 10.61 15.95
C ALA A 19 -6.18 9.73 16.16
N TYR A 20 -6.18 8.86 17.17
CA TYR A 20 -7.36 8.04 17.49
C TYR A 20 -8.59 8.88 17.87
N LYS A 21 -8.40 9.96 18.63
CA LYS A 21 -9.49 10.89 18.99
C LYS A 21 -10.02 11.68 17.81
N ALA A 22 -9.21 11.93 16.78
CA ALA A 22 -9.59 12.67 15.59
C ALA A 22 -10.36 11.82 14.55
N LEU A 23 -10.36 10.48 14.66
CA LEU A 23 -11.06 9.59 13.73
C LEU A 23 -12.54 9.94 13.49
N PRO A 24 -13.37 10.26 14.49
CA PRO A 24 -14.78 10.62 14.27
C PRO A 24 -14.98 11.81 13.34
N TYR A 25 -14.00 12.69 13.24
CA TYR A 25 -14.07 13.85 12.33
C TYR A 25 -14.06 13.42 10.85
N PHE A 26 -13.35 12.34 10.53
CA PHE A 26 -13.22 11.81 9.17
C PHE A 26 -14.13 10.60 8.89
N LEU A 27 -14.61 9.96 9.96
CA LEU A 27 -15.48 8.79 9.92
C LEU A 27 -16.68 9.02 10.85
N PRO A 28 -17.77 9.66 10.39
CA PRO A 28 -18.93 9.99 11.25
C PRO A 28 -19.57 8.76 11.92
N THR A 29 -19.47 7.59 11.29
CA THR A 29 -19.98 6.31 11.82
C THR A 29 -19.00 5.61 12.78
N PHE A 30 -17.84 6.21 13.03
CA PHE A 30 -16.82 5.60 13.88
C PHE A 30 -17.29 5.47 15.32
N LYS A 31 -17.20 4.25 15.83
CA LYS A 31 -17.45 3.94 17.24
C LYS A 31 -16.15 3.51 17.90
N LYS A 32 -15.81 4.15 19.01
CA LYS A 32 -14.66 3.75 19.83
C LYS A 32 -14.90 2.34 20.38
N ARG A 33 -13.88 1.50 20.30
CA ARG A 33 -13.92 0.11 20.77
C ARG A 33 -12.68 -0.17 21.64
N ASP A 34 -12.85 -0.82 22.75
CA ASP A 34 -11.73 -1.13 23.64
C ASP A 34 -10.72 -2.09 22.98
N GLN A 35 -11.21 -3.04 22.18
CA GLN A 35 -10.36 -3.94 21.41
C GLN A 35 -9.45 -3.19 20.43
N GLN A 36 -9.94 -2.11 19.79
CA GLN A 36 -9.10 -1.26 18.95
C GLN A 36 -7.99 -0.58 19.77
N ARG A 37 -8.34 -0.04 20.93
CA ARG A 37 -7.38 0.64 21.83
C ARG A 37 -6.30 -0.32 22.31
N GLN A 38 -6.69 -1.56 22.68
CA GLN A 38 -5.76 -2.60 23.08
C GLN A 38 -4.81 -2.95 21.93
N MET A 39 -5.33 -3.17 20.73
CA MET A 39 -4.51 -3.45 19.54
C MET A 39 -3.55 -2.30 19.21
N ILE A 40 -4.02 -1.05 19.24
CA ILE A 40 -3.16 0.14 19.06
C ILE A 40 -2.01 0.13 20.06
N SER A 41 -2.28 -0.11 21.33
CA SER A 41 -1.27 -0.14 22.39
C SER A 41 -0.26 -1.28 22.18
N GLN A 42 -0.73 -2.48 21.83
CA GLN A 42 0.14 -3.64 21.57
C GLN A 42 1.06 -3.40 20.37
N VAL A 43 0.51 -2.90 19.25
CA VAL A 43 1.31 -2.57 18.05
C VAL A 43 2.32 -1.48 18.37
N ALA A 44 1.90 -0.42 19.04
CA ALA A 44 2.80 0.68 19.42
C ALA A 44 3.97 0.20 20.29
N ASN A 45 3.69 -0.61 21.30
CA ASN A 45 4.72 -1.16 22.17
C ASN A 45 5.67 -2.10 21.42
N SER A 46 5.15 -3.01 20.59
CA SER A 46 5.98 -3.92 19.79
C SER A 46 6.93 -3.17 18.87
N LEU A 47 6.44 -2.10 18.20
CA LEU A 47 7.27 -1.26 17.32
C LEU A 47 8.33 -0.48 18.11
N ALA A 48 7.96 0.03 19.28
CA ALA A 48 8.89 0.79 20.10
C ALA A 48 10.03 -0.09 20.67
N THR A 49 9.68 -1.28 21.13
CA THR A 49 10.64 -2.22 21.74
C THR A 49 11.38 -3.10 20.73
N GLY A 50 10.96 -3.06 19.44
CA GLY A 50 11.51 -3.96 18.42
C GLY A 50 11.12 -5.44 18.62
N THR A 51 10.10 -5.71 19.43
CA THR A 51 9.63 -7.07 19.69
C THR A 51 8.65 -7.54 18.61
N LYS A 52 8.64 -8.84 18.35
CA LYS A 52 7.66 -9.46 17.45
C LYS A 52 6.33 -9.61 18.19
N GLY A 53 5.25 -9.11 17.58
CA GLY A 53 3.89 -9.24 18.10
C GLY A 53 3.04 -10.11 17.18
N LEU A 54 2.28 -11.05 17.76
CA LEU A 54 1.21 -11.77 17.08
C LEU A 54 -0.11 -11.31 17.68
N ILE A 55 -0.95 -10.66 16.86
CA ILE A 55 -2.19 -10.05 17.33
C ILE A 55 -3.34 -10.60 16.51
N GLU A 56 -4.26 -11.28 17.17
CA GLU A 56 -5.51 -11.75 16.58
C GLU A 56 -6.65 -10.78 16.93
N ALA A 57 -7.45 -10.43 15.94
CA ALA A 57 -8.65 -9.63 16.13
C ALA A 57 -9.74 -10.07 15.16
N THR A 58 -11.00 -10.09 15.62
CA THR A 58 -12.16 -10.47 14.81
C THR A 58 -12.39 -9.51 13.63
N THR A 59 -13.12 -9.96 12.62
CA THR A 59 -13.52 -9.10 11.48
C THR A 59 -14.39 -7.95 11.98
N GLY A 60 -14.28 -6.79 11.32
CA GLY A 60 -15.07 -5.60 11.69
C GLY A 60 -14.55 -4.81 12.89
N THR A 61 -13.48 -5.23 13.56
CA THR A 61 -12.87 -4.46 14.66
C THR A 61 -12.12 -3.19 14.23
N GLY A 62 -11.92 -3.00 12.91
CA GLY A 62 -11.12 -1.88 12.38
C GLY A 62 -9.62 -2.11 12.48
N LYS A 63 -9.17 -3.35 12.20
CA LYS A 63 -7.77 -3.77 12.28
C LYS A 63 -6.81 -2.83 11.53
N SER A 64 -7.14 -2.44 10.30
CA SER A 64 -6.29 -1.56 9.48
C SER A 64 -5.96 -0.26 10.20
N ILE A 65 -6.96 0.42 10.73
CA ILE A 65 -6.80 1.65 11.51
C ILE A 65 -5.96 1.39 12.77
N SER A 66 -6.23 0.25 13.43
CA SER A 66 -5.59 -0.08 14.71
C SER A 66 -4.08 -0.32 14.61
N TYR A 67 -3.59 -0.84 13.48
CA TYR A 67 -2.14 -0.98 13.30
C TYR A 67 -1.52 0.18 12.53
N LEU A 68 -2.24 0.81 11.58
CA LEU A 68 -1.69 1.92 10.79
C LEU A 68 -1.39 3.16 11.63
N ILE A 69 -2.30 3.56 12.54
CA ILE A 69 -2.08 4.74 13.38
C ILE A 69 -0.76 4.64 14.16
N PRO A 70 -0.56 3.65 15.03
CA PRO A 70 0.68 3.58 15.81
C PRO A 70 1.90 3.37 14.92
N ALA A 71 1.78 2.55 13.86
CA ALA A 71 2.91 2.26 12.99
C ALA A 71 3.39 3.49 12.21
N LEU A 72 2.46 4.28 11.66
CA LEU A 72 2.81 5.50 10.94
C LEU A 72 3.33 6.58 11.88
N VAL A 73 2.72 6.76 13.08
CA VAL A 73 3.22 7.73 14.06
C VAL A 73 4.65 7.40 14.47
N VAL A 74 4.93 6.15 14.84
CA VAL A 74 6.28 5.74 15.26
C VAL A 74 7.27 5.89 14.09
N ALA A 75 6.88 5.47 12.87
CA ALA A 75 7.74 5.59 11.70
C ALA A 75 8.07 7.06 11.39
N MET A 76 7.08 7.95 11.39
CA MET A 76 7.28 9.37 11.11
C MET A 76 8.07 10.08 12.21
N CYS A 77 7.78 9.83 13.49
CA CYS A 77 8.53 10.43 14.60
C CYS A 77 10.00 10.00 14.62
N ARG A 78 10.30 8.80 14.13
CA ARG A 78 11.66 8.23 14.15
C ARG A 78 12.37 8.31 12.79
N ASP A 79 11.78 8.98 11.80
CA ASP A 79 12.27 9.04 10.42
C ASP A 79 12.59 7.63 9.87
N LYS A 80 11.64 6.69 10.00
CA LYS A 80 11.76 5.32 9.54
C LYS A 80 10.74 5.02 8.45
N ARG A 81 11.06 4.03 7.63
CA ARG A 81 10.12 3.47 6.64
C ARG A 81 9.24 2.42 7.30
N LEU A 82 7.95 2.47 7.02
CA LEU A 82 7.00 1.42 7.39
C LEU A 82 6.74 0.53 6.16
N ILE A 83 6.87 -0.77 6.34
CA ILE A 83 6.49 -1.77 5.34
C ILE A 83 5.27 -2.52 5.87
N VAL A 84 4.20 -2.55 5.07
CA VAL A 84 2.98 -3.31 5.36
C VAL A 84 2.82 -4.37 4.29
N SER A 85 2.87 -5.63 4.68
CA SER A 85 2.61 -6.77 3.80
C SER A 85 1.20 -7.28 3.99
N THR A 86 0.51 -7.63 2.90
CA THR A 86 -0.85 -8.17 2.91
C THR A 86 -0.91 -9.48 2.12
N ALA A 87 -1.87 -10.34 2.49
CA ALA A 87 -2.02 -11.64 1.84
C ALA A 87 -2.61 -11.55 0.41
N THR A 88 -3.34 -10.48 0.09
CA THR A 88 -4.06 -10.35 -1.19
C THR A 88 -3.88 -8.97 -1.81
N ALA A 89 -3.92 -8.91 -3.15
CA ALA A 89 -3.89 -7.66 -3.90
C ALA A 89 -5.07 -6.74 -3.53
N ALA A 90 -6.26 -7.30 -3.32
CA ALA A 90 -7.44 -6.52 -2.92
C ALA A 90 -7.23 -5.78 -1.59
N LEU A 91 -6.57 -6.42 -0.60
CA LEU A 91 -6.21 -5.76 0.66
C LEU A 91 -5.12 -4.70 0.45
N GLN A 92 -4.16 -4.93 -0.44
CA GLN A 92 -3.17 -3.90 -0.82
C GLN A 92 -3.86 -2.66 -1.38
N ASP A 93 -4.76 -2.87 -2.35
CA ASP A 93 -5.49 -1.79 -3.02
C ASP A 93 -6.39 -1.04 -2.03
N GLN A 94 -7.08 -1.74 -1.12
CA GLN A 94 -7.85 -1.12 -0.05
C GLN A 94 -6.97 -0.25 0.86
N LEU A 95 -5.83 -0.77 1.30
CA LEU A 95 -4.91 -0.01 2.15
C LEU A 95 -4.40 1.25 1.44
N ALA A 96 -3.94 1.11 0.19
CA ALA A 96 -3.36 2.21 -0.57
C ALA A 96 -4.38 3.27 -0.95
N ALA A 97 -5.57 2.86 -1.41
CA ALA A 97 -6.58 3.78 -1.94
C ALA A 97 -7.50 4.37 -0.87
N LYS A 98 -7.66 3.71 0.29
CA LYS A 98 -8.63 4.10 1.30
C LYS A 98 -8.02 4.33 2.68
N ASP A 99 -7.34 3.33 3.24
CA ASP A 99 -6.98 3.36 4.65
C ASP A 99 -5.79 4.31 4.90
N VAL A 100 -4.74 4.25 4.09
CA VAL A 100 -3.56 5.14 4.22
C VAL A 100 -3.93 6.61 3.93
N PRO A 101 -4.67 6.97 2.88
CA PRO A 101 -5.11 8.35 2.66
C PRO A 101 -5.97 8.91 3.81
N LEU A 102 -6.84 8.08 4.38
CA LEU A 102 -7.64 8.46 5.55
C LEU A 102 -6.74 8.78 6.74
N ILE A 103 -5.81 7.88 7.07
CA ILE A 103 -4.90 8.09 8.20
C ILE A 103 -3.96 9.27 7.94
N SER A 104 -3.49 9.48 6.70
CA SER A 104 -2.70 10.67 6.35
C SER A 104 -3.42 11.96 6.74
N LYS A 105 -4.70 12.11 6.35
CA LYS A 105 -5.52 13.27 6.74
C LYS A 105 -5.66 13.42 8.25
N VAL A 106 -5.79 12.31 8.97
CA VAL A 106 -5.84 12.31 10.45
C VAL A 106 -4.53 12.80 11.02
N LEU A 107 -3.38 12.33 10.50
CA LEU A 107 -2.05 12.71 10.97
C LEU A 107 -1.73 14.16 10.64
N GLU A 108 -2.11 14.66 9.48
CA GLU A 108 -2.03 16.08 9.11
C GLU A 108 -2.82 16.96 10.07
N LYS A 109 -4.06 16.55 10.42
CA LYS A 109 -4.91 17.29 11.36
C LYS A 109 -4.30 17.40 12.74
N VAL A 110 -3.53 16.43 13.20
CA VAL A 110 -2.85 16.46 14.51
C VAL A 110 -1.43 17.04 14.43
N GLY A 111 -1.02 17.56 13.27
CA GLY A 111 0.23 18.28 13.08
C GLY A 111 1.46 17.39 12.83
N LEU A 112 1.28 16.10 12.56
CA LEU A 112 2.41 15.21 12.26
C LEU A 112 2.86 15.24 10.79
N GLY A 113 1.98 15.69 9.88
CA GLY A 113 2.25 15.81 8.44
C GLY A 113 1.62 14.70 7.60
N SER A 114 1.86 14.76 6.27
CA SER A 114 1.31 13.83 5.29
C SER A 114 2.14 12.55 5.16
N VAL A 115 1.48 11.47 4.78
CA VAL A 115 2.11 10.16 4.55
C VAL A 115 2.38 9.97 3.06
N LYS A 116 3.63 9.71 2.69
CA LYS A 116 4.00 9.25 1.35
C LYS A 116 3.88 7.73 1.31
N CYS A 117 3.14 7.19 0.34
CA CYS A 117 2.90 5.77 0.18
C CYS A 117 3.25 5.33 -1.24
N ALA A 118 3.88 4.17 -1.36
CA ALA A 118 4.06 3.47 -2.63
C ALA A 118 3.61 2.02 -2.48
N VAL A 119 3.04 1.45 -3.54
CA VAL A 119 2.61 0.05 -3.57
C VAL A 119 3.60 -0.75 -4.39
N ALA A 120 4.10 -1.85 -3.82
CA ALA A 120 4.88 -2.84 -4.55
C ALA A 120 4.08 -4.14 -4.63
N LYS A 121 3.79 -4.61 -5.83
CA LYS A 121 3.12 -5.89 -6.10
C LYS A 121 4.16 -6.95 -6.47
N GLY A 122 3.75 -8.22 -6.53
CA GLY A 122 4.61 -9.30 -7.01
C GLY A 122 5.07 -9.06 -8.45
N ARG A 123 6.29 -9.50 -8.80
CA ARG A 123 6.92 -9.29 -10.12
C ARG A 123 6.04 -9.73 -11.29
N GLU A 124 5.27 -10.77 -11.13
CA GLU A 124 4.31 -11.30 -12.15
C GLU A 124 3.15 -10.34 -12.48
N ARG A 125 2.97 -9.29 -11.69
CA ARG A 125 1.99 -8.25 -11.94
C ARG A 125 2.51 -7.09 -12.76
N TYR A 126 3.80 -7.06 -13.04
CA TYR A 126 4.42 -6.03 -13.85
C TYR A 126 4.80 -6.57 -15.22
N VAL A 127 4.69 -5.72 -16.24
CA VAL A 127 5.22 -6.03 -17.55
C VAL A 127 6.75 -6.18 -17.48
N CYS A 128 7.29 -7.07 -18.31
CA CYS A 128 8.73 -7.18 -18.47
C CYS A 128 9.18 -6.31 -19.66
N PRO A 129 9.90 -5.20 -19.45
CA PRO A 129 10.34 -4.33 -20.54
C PRO A 129 11.14 -5.07 -21.60
N TYR A 130 12.04 -5.94 -21.18
CA TYR A 130 12.86 -6.75 -22.10
C TYR A 130 12.02 -7.61 -23.07
N ARG A 131 10.86 -8.12 -22.61
CA ARG A 131 9.96 -8.89 -23.49
C ARG A 131 9.14 -7.99 -24.39
N LEU A 132 8.76 -6.80 -23.95
CA LEU A 132 8.09 -5.83 -24.80
C LEU A 132 8.98 -5.39 -25.97
N ASP A 133 10.26 -5.10 -25.71
CA ASP A 133 11.22 -4.71 -26.72
C ASP A 133 11.44 -5.84 -27.76
N GLY A 134 11.45 -7.10 -27.31
CA GLY A 134 11.54 -8.27 -28.19
C GLY A 134 10.31 -8.44 -29.10
N VAL A 135 9.12 -8.10 -28.65
CA VAL A 135 7.88 -8.16 -29.43
C VAL A 135 7.88 -7.11 -30.54
N THR A 136 8.25 -5.88 -30.26
CA THR A 136 8.32 -4.80 -31.25
C THR A 136 9.34 -5.08 -32.35
N THR A 137 10.42 -5.79 -32.04
CA THR A 137 11.47 -6.16 -33.00
C THR A 137 11.05 -7.35 -33.89
N GLN A 138 10.27 -8.30 -33.35
CA GLN A 138 9.82 -9.49 -34.10
C GLN A 138 8.54 -9.24 -34.90
N SER A 139 7.64 -8.36 -34.46
CA SER A 139 6.39 -8.06 -35.16
C SER A 139 6.58 -7.38 -36.51
N SER A 140 7.76 -6.80 -36.76
CA SER A 140 8.11 -6.26 -38.10
C SER A 140 8.36 -7.33 -39.16
N LEU A 141 8.43 -8.61 -38.80
CA LEU A 141 8.78 -9.72 -39.70
C LEU A 141 7.66 -10.76 -39.87
N LEU A 142 6.56 -10.66 -39.11
CA LEU A 142 5.46 -11.63 -39.13
C LEU A 142 4.13 -10.91 -39.43
N GLU A 143 3.22 -11.64 -40.16
CA GLU A 143 1.89 -11.15 -40.51
C GLU A 143 1.14 -10.50 -39.34
N GLU A 144 0.41 -9.41 -39.64
CA GLU A 144 -0.44 -8.67 -38.67
C GLU A 144 -1.55 -9.57 -38.13
N SER A 145 -1.26 -10.30 -37.06
CA SER A 145 -2.32 -10.94 -36.28
C SER A 145 -2.90 -9.94 -35.29
N ALA A 146 -4.19 -10.08 -34.94
CA ALA A 146 -4.86 -9.24 -33.94
C ALA A 146 -4.07 -9.16 -32.59
N THR A 147 -3.40 -10.26 -32.24
CA THR A 147 -2.53 -10.36 -31.07
C THR A 147 -1.31 -9.43 -31.14
N ASN A 148 -0.73 -9.27 -32.35
CA ASN A 148 0.44 -8.41 -32.55
C ASN A 148 0.05 -6.92 -32.46
N ILE A 149 -1.14 -6.57 -32.95
CA ILE A 149 -1.66 -5.21 -32.86
C ILE A 149 -1.88 -4.82 -31.38
N GLU A 150 -2.47 -5.70 -30.57
CA GLU A 150 -2.66 -5.46 -29.12
C GLU A 150 -1.32 -5.34 -28.38
N LEU A 151 -0.35 -6.18 -28.69
CA LEU A 151 0.98 -6.13 -28.07
C LEU A 151 1.74 -4.84 -28.42
N ASN A 152 1.65 -4.38 -29.66
CA ASN A 152 2.25 -3.11 -30.07
C ASN A 152 1.60 -1.93 -29.37
N GLN A 153 0.27 -1.92 -29.21
CA GLN A 153 -0.44 -0.88 -28.46
C GLN A 153 -0.02 -0.85 -26.98
N ILE A 154 0.17 -2.01 -26.36
CA ILE A 154 0.66 -2.11 -24.97
C ILE A 154 2.10 -1.59 -24.88
N ALA A 155 2.95 -1.92 -25.85
CA ALA A 155 4.32 -1.42 -25.91
C ALA A 155 4.37 0.10 -26.07
N ASP A 156 3.49 0.67 -26.89
CA ASP A 156 3.37 2.12 -27.08
C ASP A 156 2.91 2.83 -25.79
N LEU A 157 1.94 2.25 -25.05
CA LEU A 157 1.49 2.80 -23.75
C LEU A 157 2.63 2.83 -22.74
N TRP A 158 3.48 1.81 -22.74
CA TRP A 158 4.67 1.75 -21.90
C TRP A 158 5.73 2.76 -22.33
N ALA A 159 6.05 2.80 -23.62
CA ALA A 159 7.11 3.65 -24.17
C ALA A 159 6.83 5.14 -24.00
N ASN A 160 5.57 5.57 -24.12
CA ASN A 160 5.16 6.96 -23.96
C ASN A 160 4.82 7.35 -22.51
N GLY A 161 4.99 6.42 -21.54
CA GLY A 161 4.72 6.66 -20.13
C GLY A 161 3.24 6.82 -19.74
N SER A 162 2.32 6.45 -20.63
CA SER A 162 0.87 6.52 -20.36
C SER A 162 0.37 5.39 -19.46
N TRP A 163 1.20 4.39 -19.21
CA TRP A 163 0.92 3.25 -18.36
C TRP A 163 2.14 2.91 -17.49
N ASP A 164 1.89 2.58 -16.23
CA ASP A 164 2.90 2.27 -15.21
C ASP A 164 3.46 0.84 -15.29
N GLY A 165 3.04 0.07 -16.29
CA GLY A 165 3.45 -1.32 -16.46
C GLY A 165 2.77 -2.32 -15.54
N LEU A 166 1.83 -1.88 -14.71
CA LEU A 166 1.10 -2.77 -13.81
C LEU A 166 -0.11 -3.39 -14.52
N ARG A 167 -0.23 -4.69 -14.52
CA ARG A 167 -1.33 -5.43 -15.16
C ARG A 167 -2.73 -4.94 -14.74
N ASP A 168 -2.88 -4.57 -13.47
CA ASP A 168 -4.17 -4.17 -12.89
C ASP A 168 -4.60 -2.77 -13.35
N SER A 169 -3.68 -1.93 -13.81
CA SER A 169 -3.93 -0.58 -14.34
C SER A 169 -3.98 -0.51 -15.87
N LEU A 170 -3.80 -1.66 -16.57
CA LEU A 170 -3.90 -1.70 -18.02
C LEU A 170 -5.30 -1.25 -18.48
N PRO A 171 -5.41 -0.32 -19.45
CA PRO A 171 -6.70 0.13 -19.97
C PRO A 171 -7.56 -1.03 -20.47
N LYS A 172 -8.84 -1.06 -20.12
CA LYS A 172 -9.76 -2.19 -20.36
C LYS A 172 -9.94 -2.56 -21.83
N ASN A 173 -9.65 -1.64 -22.74
CA ASN A 173 -9.71 -1.89 -24.20
C ASN A 173 -8.66 -2.91 -24.68
N HIS A 174 -7.69 -3.23 -23.83
CA HIS A 174 -6.57 -4.14 -24.14
C HIS A 174 -6.60 -5.44 -23.30
N THR A 175 -7.68 -5.69 -22.54
CA THR A 175 -7.78 -6.84 -21.61
C THR A 175 -8.45 -8.08 -22.23
N HIS A 176 -9.07 -8.00 -23.39
CA HIS A 176 -9.92 -9.06 -23.93
C HIS A 176 -9.21 -10.14 -24.79
N GLY A 177 -7.92 -10.00 -25.09
CA GLY A 177 -7.19 -10.96 -25.92
C GLY A 177 -6.15 -11.84 -25.20
N THR A 178 -5.64 -11.39 -24.06
CA THR A 178 -4.45 -12.02 -23.42
C THR A 178 -4.79 -12.96 -22.27
N GLY A 179 -5.86 -13.75 -22.38
CA GLY A 179 -6.13 -14.87 -21.46
C GLY A 179 -5.06 -15.98 -21.48
N LYS A 180 -4.03 -15.87 -22.32
CA LYS A 180 -2.84 -16.73 -22.33
C LYS A 180 -1.63 -15.95 -21.85
N ARG A 181 -1.28 -16.17 -20.62
CA ARG A 181 0.03 -16.15 -19.96
C ARG A 181 1.19 -15.54 -20.80
N ILE A 182 1.48 -14.27 -20.53
CA ILE A 182 2.86 -13.79 -20.61
C ILE A 182 3.54 -14.24 -19.30
N GLU A 183 3.46 -15.55 -19.02
CA GLU A 183 4.09 -16.17 -17.87
C GLU A 183 5.36 -16.89 -18.33
N ARG A 184 6.43 -16.57 -17.61
CA ARG A 184 7.79 -17.09 -17.53
C ARG A 184 8.77 -16.54 -18.56
#